data_4818feebf86af815a153ba91ac0fe549
#
_entry.id   4818feebf86af815a153ba91ac0fe549
#
_cell.length_a   1.000
_cell.length_b   1.000
_cell.length_c   1.000
_cell.angle_alpha   90.00
_cell.angle_beta   90.00
_cell.angle_gamma   90.00
#
_symmetry.space_group_name_H-M   'P 1'
#
loop_
_entity.id
_entity.type
_entity.pdbx_description
1 polymer ?
#
loop_
_entity_poly.entity_id
_entity_poly.type
_entity_poly.pdbx_seq_one_letter_code
_entity_poly.pdbx_strand_id
1 'polypeptide(L)'
;YEICACLVGSEMCIRDRVENIDLQIKDICNAALPGLPLNATASTFGKADSNSFLEDVAAGIIHMVLQSIGQSVILAALNSSIKDFVLIGNLAKLPQCKEVFPIMEDMYQCHFLIPEYAQYRTALGAALAYVHQKEKQ
;
A
#
# COMPACT_ATOMS: atom_id res chain seq x y z
N TYR A 1 -15.67 14.81 -10.40
CA TYR A 1 -14.73 15.86 -9.91
C TYR A 1 -14.51 15.81 -8.39
N GLU A 2 -15.47 15.29 -7.61
CA GLU A 2 -15.33 15.20 -6.14
C GLU A 2 -14.46 14.02 -5.68
N ILE A 3 -14.40 12.95 -6.42
CA ILE A 3 -13.55 11.77 -6.14
C ILE A 3 -12.06 12.16 -6.15
N CYS A 4 -11.67 13.14 -6.99
CA CYS A 4 -10.28 13.59 -7.08
C CYS A 4 -9.81 14.37 -5.83
N ALA A 5 -10.72 15.05 -5.12
CA ALA A 5 -10.42 15.78 -3.90
C ALA A 5 -10.17 14.85 -2.71
N CYS A 6 -10.90 13.73 -2.61
CA CYS A 6 -10.67 12.70 -1.59
C CYS A 6 -9.34 11.96 -1.80
N LEU A 7 -8.92 11.76 -3.06
CA LEU A 7 -7.66 11.08 -3.39
C LEU A 7 -6.42 11.94 -3.14
N VAL A 8 -6.54 13.27 -2.99
CA VAL A 8 -5.40 14.21 -2.94
C VAL A 8 -5.25 14.90 -1.56
N GLY A 9 -5.87 14.38 -0.50
CA GLY A 9 -5.51 14.78 0.86
C GLY A 9 -6.17 16.06 1.38
N SER A 10 -7.46 16.25 1.12
CA SER A 10 -8.27 17.13 1.97
C SER A 10 -8.60 16.42 3.29
N GLU A 11 -8.84 17.19 4.35
CA GLU A 11 -9.16 16.69 5.70
C GLU A 11 -10.42 15.79 5.77
N MET A 12 -11.08 15.53 4.65
CA MET A 12 -12.24 14.66 4.51
C MET A 12 -11.88 13.17 4.58
N CYS A 13 -10.59 12.81 4.42
CA CYS A 13 -10.10 11.42 4.53
C CYS A 13 -10.09 10.88 5.98
N ILE A 14 -10.51 11.66 6.99
CA ILE A 14 -10.62 11.21 8.39
C ILE A 14 -11.77 10.18 8.59
N ARG A 15 -12.66 10.02 7.60
CA ARG A 15 -13.79 9.09 7.66
C ARG A 15 -13.62 7.83 6.84
N ASP A 16 -12.53 7.72 6.07
CA ASP A 16 -12.28 6.59 5.20
C ASP A 16 -11.98 5.35 6.05
N ARG A 17 -12.92 4.42 6.11
CA ARG A 17 -12.77 3.18 6.86
C ARG A 17 -12.81 2.01 5.92
N VAL A 18 -11.65 1.51 5.56
CA VAL A 18 -11.54 0.29 4.75
C VAL A 18 -12.28 -0.90 5.37
N GLU A 19 -12.39 -0.93 6.70
CA GLU A 19 -13.12 -1.98 7.43
C GLU A 19 -14.63 -1.99 7.18
N ASN A 20 -15.20 -0.92 6.61
CA ASN A 20 -16.61 -0.86 6.21
C ASN A 20 -16.82 -1.52 4.84
N ILE A 21 -15.78 -1.63 4.03
CA ILE A 21 -15.82 -2.11 2.65
C ILE A 21 -15.18 -3.49 2.52
N ASP A 22 -14.01 -3.68 3.15
CA ASP A 22 -13.27 -4.94 3.07
C ASP A 22 -13.68 -5.89 4.18
N LEU A 23 -13.83 -7.16 3.81
CA LEU A 23 -13.96 -8.24 4.77
C LEU A 23 -12.57 -8.56 5.31
N GLN A 24 -12.39 -8.46 6.62
CA GLN A 24 -11.13 -8.75 7.30
C GLN A 24 -11.18 -10.10 8.03
N ILE A 25 -10.02 -10.62 8.41
CA ILE A 25 -9.92 -11.89 9.12
C ILE A 25 -10.72 -11.87 10.44
N LYS A 26 -10.70 -10.73 11.17
CA LYS A 26 -11.50 -10.55 12.40
C LYS A 26 -13.00 -10.71 12.21
N ASP A 27 -13.52 -10.51 11.01
CA ASP A 27 -14.94 -10.64 10.69
C ASP A 27 -15.36 -12.12 10.50
N ILE A 28 -14.38 -12.99 10.25
CA ILE A 28 -14.59 -14.41 9.96
C ILE A 28 -14.15 -15.28 11.13
N CYS A 29 -13.08 -14.87 11.82
CA CYS A 29 -12.45 -15.67 12.86
C CYS A 29 -12.19 -14.82 14.11
N ASN A 30 -12.57 -15.34 15.28
CA ASN A 30 -12.37 -14.65 16.56
C ASN A 30 -10.99 -14.95 17.21
N ALA A 31 -10.23 -15.87 16.64
CA ALA A 31 -8.92 -16.26 17.14
C ALA A 31 -7.82 -15.86 16.15
N ALA A 32 -6.73 -15.32 16.66
CA ALA A 32 -5.56 -15.05 15.84
C ALA A 32 -4.99 -16.37 15.27
N LEU A 33 -4.73 -16.38 13.97
CA LEU A 33 -4.08 -17.48 13.28
C LEU A 33 -2.57 -17.18 13.17
N PRO A 34 -1.69 -18.17 13.34
CA PRO A 34 -0.25 -17.96 13.19
C PRO A 34 0.10 -17.37 11.82
N GLY A 35 0.80 -16.24 11.79
CA GLY A 35 1.22 -15.57 10.55
C GLY A 35 0.09 -14.86 9.78
N LEU A 36 -1.11 -14.73 10.36
CA LEU A 36 -2.26 -14.06 9.74
C LEU A 36 -2.88 -13.07 10.72
N PRO A 37 -2.57 -11.78 10.63
CA PRO A 37 -3.14 -10.76 11.50
C PRO A 37 -4.66 -10.63 11.34
N LEU A 38 -5.36 -10.30 12.43
CA LEU A 38 -6.82 -10.18 12.40
C LEU A 38 -7.32 -9.04 11.52
N ASN A 39 -6.50 -8.01 11.30
CA ASN A 39 -6.79 -6.88 10.41
C ASN A 39 -6.35 -7.10 8.95
N ALA A 40 -5.83 -8.28 8.61
CA ALA A 40 -5.55 -8.61 7.22
C ALA A 40 -6.84 -8.72 6.41
N THR A 41 -6.81 -8.25 5.17
CA THR A 41 -7.94 -8.35 4.24
C THR A 41 -8.14 -9.78 3.79
N ALA A 42 -9.34 -10.31 4.04
CA ALA A 42 -9.78 -11.63 3.55
C ALA A 42 -10.43 -11.51 2.18
N SER A 43 -11.19 -10.43 1.94
CA SER A 43 -11.82 -10.16 0.66
C SER A 43 -11.98 -8.66 0.47
N THR A 44 -11.33 -8.13 -0.55
CA THR A 44 -11.50 -6.74 -0.99
C THR A 44 -12.94 -6.52 -1.42
N PHE A 45 -13.55 -5.43 -0.96
CA PHE A 45 -14.98 -5.13 -1.18
C PHE A 45 -15.96 -6.20 -0.67
N GLY A 46 -15.53 -7.09 0.21
CA GLY A 46 -16.36 -8.18 0.71
C GLY A 46 -17.58 -7.75 1.53
N LYS A 47 -17.63 -6.49 2.00
CA LYS A 47 -18.77 -5.86 2.70
C LYS A 47 -19.46 -4.79 1.88
N ALA A 48 -19.01 -4.50 0.65
CA ALA A 48 -19.58 -3.43 -0.17
C ALA A 48 -21.02 -3.73 -0.54
N ASP A 49 -21.87 -2.71 -0.42
CA ASP A 49 -23.27 -2.75 -0.84
C ASP A 49 -23.69 -1.45 -1.54
N SER A 50 -24.97 -1.34 -1.91
CA SER A 50 -25.51 -0.15 -2.58
C SER A 50 -25.56 1.11 -1.70
N ASN A 51 -25.35 0.97 -0.39
CA ASN A 51 -25.41 2.05 0.59
C ASN A 51 -24.00 2.43 1.08
N SER A 52 -22.96 1.80 0.54
CA SER A 52 -21.58 2.08 0.90
C SER A 52 -21.22 3.54 0.56
N PHE A 53 -20.56 4.22 1.47
CA PHE A 53 -20.10 5.59 1.24
C PHE A 53 -18.97 5.62 0.21
N LEU A 54 -18.96 6.64 -0.64
CA LEU A 54 -17.94 6.78 -1.69
C LEU A 54 -16.52 6.89 -1.13
N GLU A 55 -16.38 7.48 0.05
CA GLU A 55 -15.13 7.61 0.78
C GLU A 55 -14.57 6.23 1.17
N ASP A 56 -15.41 5.36 1.70
CA ASP A 56 -15.03 3.99 2.07
C ASP A 56 -14.66 3.17 0.82
N VAL A 57 -15.41 3.35 -0.28
CA VAL A 57 -15.10 2.72 -1.57
C VAL A 57 -13.74 3.20 -2.08
N ALA A 58 -13.45 4.51 -2.00
CA ALA A 58 -12.16 5.06 -2.41
C ALA A 58 -11.01 4.49 -1.57
N ALA A 59 -11.20 4.37 -0.24
CA ALA A 59 -10.24 3.73 0.66
C ALA A 59 -10.00 2.26 0.27
N GLY A 60 -11.06 1.50 -0.01
CA GLY A 60 -10.95 0.11 -0.48
C GLY A 60 -10.17 -0.02 -1.79
N ILE A 61 -10.38 0.88 -2.75
CA ILE A 61 -9.61 0.92 -4.00
C ILE A 61 -8.12 1.17 -3.73
N ILE A 62 -7.80 2.16 -2.88
CA ILE A 62 -6.42 2.46 -2.53
C ILE A 62 -5.76 1.25 -1.86
N HIS A 63 -6.41 0.63 -0.88
CA HIS A 63 -5.92 -0.55 -0.20
C HIS A 63 -5.68 -1.71 -1.18
N MET A 64 -6.64 -1.99 -2.06
CA MET A 64 -6.50 -3.02 -3.10
C MET A 64 -5.28 -2.79 -3.99
N VAL A 65 -5.06 -1.55 -4.43
CA VAL A 65 -3.90 -1.21 -5.28
C VAL A 65 -2.59 -1.39 -4.51
N LEU A 66 -2.51 -0.89 -3.27
CA LEU A 66 -1.30 -1.01 -2.45
C LEU A 66 -0.98 -2.47 -2.13
N GLN A 67 -1.98 -3.27 -1.75
CA GLN A 67 -1.83 -4.71 -1.52
C GLN A 67 -1.38 -5.44 -2.79
N SER A 68 -1.95 -5.09 -3.95
CA SER A 68 -1.54 -5.68 -5.24
C SER A 68 -0.09 -5.36 -5.59
N ILE A 69 0.37 -4.13 -5.32
CA ILE A 69 1.77 -3.74 -5.52
C ILE A 69 2.67 -4.56 -4.59
N GLY A 70 2.36 -4.59 -3.29
CA GLY A 70 3.13 -5.35 -2.31
C GLY A 70 3.19 -6.84 -2.64
N GLN A 71 2.05 -7.45 -2.97
CA GLN A 71 1.97 -8.84 -3.36
C GLN A 71 2.81 -9.14 -4.62
N SER A 72 2.77 -8.25 -5.62
CA SER A 72 3.52 -8.42 -6.86
C SER A 72 5.03 -8.44 -6.63
N VAL A 73 5.56 -7.54 -5.79
CA VAL A 73 7.00 -7.50 -5.51
C VAL A 73 7.45 -8.69 -4.64
N ILE A 74 6.61 -9.12 -3.68
CA ILE A 74 6.88 -10.32 -2.87
C ILE A 74 6.94 -11.56 -3.77
N LEU A 75 5.98 -11.73 -4.67
CA LEU A 75 5.97 -12.86 -5.62
C LEU A 75 7.15 -12.82 -6.58
N ALA A 76 7.52 -11.63 -7.08
CA ALA A 76 8.68 -11.48 -7.95
C ALA A 76 10.00 -11.86 -7.25
N ALA A 77 10.08 -11.66 -5.95
CA ALA A 77 11.25 -11.98 -5.14
C ALA A 77 11.21 -13.38 -4.50
N LEU A 78 10.16 -14.17 -4.73
CA LEU A 78 9.91 -15.43 -4.01
C LEU A 78 11.08 -16.43 -4.08
N ASN A 79 11.77 -16.49 -5.21
CA ASN A 79 12.91 -17.37 -5.44
C ASN A 79 14.28 -16.71 -5.17
N SER A 80 14.26 -15.56 -4.52
CA SER A 80 15.48 -14.83 -4.15
C SER A 80 15.59 -14.70 -2.63
N SER A 81 16.76 -14.26 -2.16
CA SER A 81 16.97 -13.91 -0.75
C SER A 81 16.57 -12.48 -0.41
N ILE A 82 15.94 -11.76 -1.37
CA ILE A 82 15.55 -10.35 -1.20
C ILE A 82 14.35 -10.29 -0.27
N LYS A 83 14.47 -9.49 0.79
CA LYS A 83 13.43 -9.23 1.77
C LYS A 83 13.14 -7.74 1.96
N ASP A 84 14.02 -6.87 1.45
CA ASP A 84 13.90 -5.43 1.57
C ASP A 84 13.46 -4.83 0.24
N PHE A 85 12.34 -4.12 0.27
CA PHE A 85 11.72 -3.50 -0.89
C PHE A 85 11.66 -1.99 -0.71
N VAL A 86 12.09 -1.23 -1.71
CA VAL A 86 12.04 0.24 -1.67
C VAL A 86 10.88 0.73 -2.54
N LEU A 87 9.94 1.42 -1.90
CA LEU A 87 8.78 1.99 -2.57
C LEU A 87 9.05 3.44 -2.96
N ILE A 88 8.94 3.73 -4.25
CA ILE A 88 9.13 5.07 -4.81
C ILE A 88 7.93 5.48 -5.66
N GLY A 89 7.80 6.76 -5.92
CA GLY A 89 6.72 7.33 -6.72
C GLY A 89 5.63 7.99 -5.87
N ASN A 90 4.63 8.54 -6.54
CA ASN A 90 3.60 9.35 -5.88
C ASN A 90 2.70 8.56 -4.93
N LEU A 91 2.40 7.30 -5.24
CA LEU A 91 1.57 6.44 -4.38
C LEU A 91 2.21 6.21 -3.01
N ALA A 92 3.56 6.19 -2.94
CA ALA A 92 4.27 6.01 -1.68
C ALA A 92 4.04 7.16 -0.66
N LYS A 93 3.42 8.28 -1.08
CA LYS A 93 3.05 9.40 -0.20
C LYS A 93 1.71 9.20 0.51
N LEU A 94 0.91 8.26 0.05
CA LEU A 94 -0.41 8.03 0.61
C LEU A 94 -0.30 7.56 2.07
N PRO A 95 -1.08 8.14 3.00
CA PRO A 95 -1.07 7.73 4.40
C PRO A 95 -1.41 6.26 4.59
N GLN A 96 -2.24 5.69 3.73
CA GLN A 96 -2.63 4.27 3.73
C GLN A 96 -1.45 3.31 3.54
N CYS A 97 -0.32 3.78 3.00
CA CYS A 97 0.90 2.98 2.96
C CYS A 97 1.37 2.55 4.36
N LYS A 98 1.15 3.40 5.38
CA LYS A 98 1.50 3.11 6.77
C LYS A 98 0.57 2.10 7.44
N GLU A 99 -0.56 1.82 6.82
CA GLU A 99 -1.54 0.83 7.30
C GLU A 99 -1.35 -0.51 6.58
N VAL A 100 -1.18 -0.48 5.26
CA VAL A 100 -1.12 -1.68 4.42
C VAL A 100 0.21 -2.41 4.55
N PHE A 101 1.33 -1.70 4.37
CA PHE A 101 2.64 -2.37 4.29
C PHE A 101 3.08 -3.04 5.59
N PRO A 102 2.89 -2.47 6.81
CA PRO A 102 3.21 -3.18 8.05
C PRO A 102 2.48 -4.51 8.23
N ILE A 103 1.22 -4.61 7.78
CA ILE A 103 0.47 -5.87 7.81
C ILE A 103 1.14 -6.90 6.88
N MET A 104 1.55 -6.46 5.68
CA MET A 104 2.25 -7.33 4.73
C MET A 104 3.64 -7.73 5.21
N GLU A 105 4.38 -6.82 5.85
CA GLU A 105 5.69 -7.10 6.47
C GLU A 105 5.60 -8.23 7.49
N ASP A 106 4.58 -8.16 8.37
CA ASP A 106 4.34 -9.18 9.38
C ASP A 106 3.95 -10.53 8.76
N MET A 107 3.06 -10.52 7.74
CA MET A 107 2.62 -11.74 7.07
C MET A 107 3.72 -12.44 6.27
N TYR A 108 4.58 -11.69 5.59
CA TYR A 108 5.56 -12.23 4.63
C TYR A 108 7.00 -12.17 5.10
N GLN A 109 7.25 -11.65 6.31
CA GLN A 109 8.58 -11.51 6.89
C GLN A 109 9.54 -10.78 5.95
N CYS A 110 9.10 -9.61 5.49
CA CYS A 110 9.82 -8.71 4.59
C CYS A 110 9.75 -7.28 5.10
N HIS A 111 10.41 -6.33 4.43
CA HIS A 111 10.43 -4.92 4.83
C HIS A 111 10.14 -4.02 3.63
N PHE A 112 9.27 -3.04 3.82
CA PHE A 112 8.95 -2.00 2.85
C PHE A 112 9.50 -0.65 3.31
N LEU A 113 10.54 -0.16 2.65
CA LEU A 113 11.14 1.13 2.93
C LEU A 113 10.56 2.20 2.01
N ILE A 114 9.97 3.24 2.60
CA ILE A 114 9.53 4.44 1.90
C ILE A 114 10.52 5.54 2.21
N PRO A 115 11.45 5.90 1.30
CA PRO A 115 12.46 6.91 1.57
C PRO A 115 11.84 8.32 1.57
N GLU A 116 12.51 9.24 2.27
CA GLU A 116 12.17 10.66 2.16
C GLU A 116 12.20 11.12 0.69
N TYR A 117 11.24 11.95 0.29
CA TYR A 117 11.06 12.38 -1.11
C TYR A 117 10.90 11.22 -2.11
N ALA A 118 10.22 10.14 -1.71
CA ALA A 118 9.99 8.95 -2.55
C ALA A 118 9.49 9.29 -3.97
N GLN A 119 8.67 10.33 -4.12
CA GLN A 119 8.10 10.78 -5.39
C GLN A 119 9.15 11.32 -6.38
N TYR A 120 10.30 11.80 -5.91
CA TYR A 120 11.36 12.37 -6.75
C TYR A 120 12.53 11.42 -6.96
N ARG A 121 12.55 10.25 -6.32
CA ARG A 121 13.71 9.33 -6.37
C ARG A 121 14.04 8.85 -7.77
N THR A 122 13.07 8.66 -8.64
CA THR A 122 13.31 8.28 -10.04
C THR A 122 14.04 9.38 -10.79
N ALA A 123 13.60 10.63 -10.64
CA ALA A 123 14.25 11.78 -11.30
C ALA A 123 15.66 12.01 -10.74
N LEU A 124 15.82 11.90 -9.42
CA LEU A 124 17.13 12.02 -8.76
C LEU A 124 18.09 10.93 -9.23
N GLY A 125 17.62 9.68 -9.32
CA GLY A 125 18.41 8.57 -9.81
C GLY A 125 18.88 8.76 -11.26
N ALA A 126 18.01 9.27 -12.13
CA ALA A 126 18.37 9.59 -13.52
C ALA A 126 19.43 10.70 -13.59
N ALA A 127 19.29 11.75 -12.77
CA ALA A 127 20.28 12.84 -12.70
C ALA A 127 21.64 12.35 -12.20
N LEU A 128 21.67 11.54 -11.14
CA LEU A 128 22.91 10.97 -10.61
C LEU A 128 23.59 10.02 -11.62
N ALA A 129 22.81 9.19 -12.31
CA ALA A 129 23.35 8.30 -13.35
C ALA A 129 24.02 9.10 -14.47
N TYR A 130 23.42 10.23 -14.89
CA TYR A 130 24.00 11.10 -15.90
C TYR A 130 25.32 11.75 -15.43
N VAL A 131 25.39 12.22 -14.18
CA VAL A 131 26.61 12.80 -13.61
C VAL A 131 27.74 11.76 -13.56
N HIS A 132 27.46 10.57 -13.03
CA HIS A 132 28.45 9.48 -12.98
C HIS A 132 28.94 9.02 -14.36
N GLN A 133 28.09 9.08 -15.37
CA GLN A 133 28.51 8.73 -16.73
C GLN A 133 29.49 9.74 -17.30
N LYS A 134 29.33 11.04 -16.98
CA LYS A 134 30.26 12.11 -17.40
C LYS A 134 31.60 12.06 -16.67
N GLU A 135 31.63 11.64 -15.41
CA GLU A 135 32.88 11.53 -14.64
C GLU A 135 33.77 10.37 -15.11
N LYS A 136 33.24 9.43 -15.86
CA LYS A 136 33.97 8.27 -16.41
C LYS A 136 34.48 8.48 -17.83
N GLN A 137 34.18 9.62 -18.49
CA GLN A 137 34.68 9.99 -19.79
C GLN A 137 35.81 11.00 -19.65
#